data_23acde8999ffbc5e35fa3d003e7008c9
#
_entry.id   23acde8999ffbc5e35fa3d003e7008c9
#
_cell.length_a   1.000
_cell.length_b   1.000
_cell.length_c   1.000
_cell.angle_alpha   90.00
_cell.angle_beta   90.00
_cell.angle_gamma   90.00
#
_symmetry.space_group_name_H-M   'P 1'
#
loop_
_entity.id
_entity.type
_entity.pdbx_description
1 polymer ?
#
loop_
_entity_poly.entity_id
_entity_poly.type
_entity_poly.pdbx_seq_one_letter_code
_entity_poly.pdbx_strand_id
1 'polypeptide(L)'
;MITPDDETIIAEKTNSPAGATSRRQAIGVMGTVASAGMVAATVPALGAPAKPAAATMFRAPTPPPVQVPRTELVDVLEYETQARLVLGLAKVAPIVGSDRTVTDRITLRPRMNIPTRDLDMTSTLFGDQHFTPIIVGPIADQKRFHAEGEVAMARGASAAKAAMVVSSDASMPLAAITQAATTPLYLQVYAGSPKVKDLLAQVSAANAKAVFVTVNAGTSASGPTTPASSRIDWAALDAVVKGTSLPVIVKGITNPQDAKEAVARGAKGVVVSNYRGGNAASLTGTLLLVAPVVQAVGDRVPVLVDGSFRRGTDILKALAFGAKGVLIGRPVMWGLAAYGADGVQGVVEMLQTELARYMCMCGRPTLAAVNSNLVRVHAALPTVRTNHG
;
A
#
# COMPACT_ATOMS: atom_id res chain seq x y z
N MET A 1 -54.34 1.31 -4.89
CA MET A 1 -55.41 0.92 -3.98
C MET A 1 -55.28 -0.56 -3.72
N ILE A 2 -54.63 -0.93 -2.64
CA ILE A 2 -54.78 -2.11 -1.78
C ILE A 2 -53.70 -1.98 -0.73
N THR A 3 -54.16 -1.91 0.50
CA THR A 3 -53.45 -1.69 1.78
C THR A 3 -52.78 -2.96 2.32
N PRO A 4 -51.88 -2.84 3.30
CA PRO A 4 -51.15 -3.95 3.91
C PRO A 4 -51.97 -4.58 5.06
N ASP A 5 -51.65 -5.82 5.41
CA ASP A 5 -51.70 -6.44 6.75
C ASP A 5 -51.53 -7.96 6.59
N ASP A 6 -50.52 -8.52 7.22
CA ASP A 6 -50.65 -9.43 8.34
C ASP A 6 -49.33 -10.06 8.75
N GLU A 7 -48.94 -9.72 9.97
CA GLU A 7 -47.94 -10.43 10.76
C GLU A 7 -48.52 -11.80 11.18
N THR A 8 -47.71 -12.85 11.06
CA THR A 8 -47.91 -14.04 11.88
C THR A 8 -46.56 -14.61 12.31
N ILE A 9 -46.24 -14.35 13.55
CA ILE A 9 -45.15 -14.93 14.32
C ILE A 9 -45.47 -16.40 14.60
N ILE A 10 -44.66 -17.32 14.14
CA ILE A 10 -44.65 -18.70 14.64
C ILE A 10 -43.29 -18.93 15.31
N ALA A 11 -43.35 -18.98 16.66
CA ALA A 11 -42.25 -19.43 17.50
C ALA A 11 -42.26 -20.97 17.56
N GLU A 12 -41.30 -21.60 16.96
CA GLU A 12 -41.05 -23.04 17.14
C GLU A 12 -39.95 -23.26 18.17
N LYS A 13 -40.36 -23.79 19.32
CA LYS A 13 -39.50 -24.36 20.36
C LYS A 13 -38.95 -25.69 19.84
N THR A 14 -37.64 -25.79 19.61
CA THR A 14 -37.03 -27.11 19.53
C THR A 14 -36.10 -27.34 20.72
N ASN A 15 -36.40 -28.42 21.44
CA ASN A 15 -35.68 -29.00 22.55
C ASN A 15 -34.24 -29.35 22.14
N SER A 16 -33.27 -28.91 22.94
CA SER A 16 -31.90 -29.42 22.94
C SER A 16 -31.78 -30.67 23.81
N PRO A 17 -31.16 -31.73 23.34
CA PRO A 17 -30.70 -32.79 24.28
C PRO A 17 -29.40 -32.38 24.96
N ALA A 18 -29.38 -32.56 26.26
CA ALA A 18 -28.21 -32.42 27.14
C ALA A 18 -27.15 -33.46 26.77
N GLY A 19 -25.86 -33.02 26.78
CA GLY A 19 -24.73 -33.94 26.92
C GLY A 19 -23.64 -33.81 25.86
N ALA A 20 -22.85 -32.76 25.92
CA ALA A 20 -21.49 -32.78 25.39
C ALA A 20 -20.57 -32.04 26.37
N THR A 21 -19.90 -32.78 27.23
CA THR A 21 -18.86 -32.32 28.14
C THR A 21 -17.67 -31.78 27.36
N SER A 22 -17.35 -30.51 27.56
CA SER A 22 -16.20 -29.83 26.97
C SER A 22 -14.88 -30.46 27.48
N ARG A 23 -13.91 -30.60 26.62
CA ARG A 23 -12.55 -31.11 26.88
C ARG A 23 -11.77 -30.41 28.01
N ARG A 24 -12.32 -29.38 28.62
CA ARG A 24 -11.72 -28.65 29.76
C ARG A 24 -12.12 -29.21 31.11
N GLN A 25 -13.08 -30.12 31.20
CA GLN A 25 -13.50 -30.72 32.47
C GLN A 25 -12.85 -32.09 32.78
N ALA A 26 -12.02 -32.63 31.91
CA ALA A 26 -11.40 -33.94 32.07
C ALA A 26 -10.05 -33.93 32.85
N ILE A 27 -9.56 -32.77 33.30
CA ILE A 27 -8.26 -32.67 34.02
C ILE A 27 -8.44 -32.44 35.55
N GLY A 28 -9.65 -32.44 36.06
CA GLY A 28 -9.98 -32.07 37.43
C GLY A 28 -10.31 -33.20 38.39
N VAL A 29 -10.17 -34.49 38.01
CA VAL A 29 -10.55 -35.62 38.90
C VAL A 29 -9.46 -36.69 38.84
N MET A 30 -8.38 -36.48 39.59
CA MET A 30 -7.53 -37.54 40.16
C MET A 30 -6.70 -36.92 41.27
N GLY A 31 -7.11 -37.18 42.52
CA GLY A 31 -6.30 -36.81 43.66
C GLY A 31 -7.00 -36.73 44.98
N THR A 32 -7.82 -37.71 45.35
CA THR A 32 -8.17 -37.94 46.76
C THR A 32 -8.29 -39.43 47.04
N VAL A 33 -7.23 -40.03 47.54
CA VAL A 33 -7.33 -41.27 48.31
C VAL A 33 -6.37 -41.19 49.50
N ALA A 34 -7.02 -41.20 50.67
CA ALA A 34 -6.65 -41.80 51.95
C ALA A 34 -5.37 -41.34 52.68
N SER A 35 -5.62 -40.64 53.73
CA SER A 35 -4.86 -40.57 54.94
C SER A 35 -4.76 -41.93 55.62
N ALA A 36 -3.56 -42.39 55.90
CA ALA A 36 -3.30 -43.37 56.98
C ALA A 36 -1.95 -43.06 57.64
N GLY A 37 -1.99 -42.89 58.87
CA GLY A 37 -1.13 -42.50 59.94
C GLY A 37 0.34 -42.89 59.95
N MET A 38 1.03 -41.95 60.55
CA MET A 38 2.08 -42.04 61.56
C MET A 38 3.34 -42.88 61.28
N VAL A 39 4.47 -42.22 61.27
CA VAL A 39 5.53 -42.33 62.29
C VAL A 39 6.53 -41.18 62.02
N ALA A 40 6.77 -40.36 63.03
CA ALA A 40 7.80 -39.33 62.99
C ALA A 40 9.18 -39.97 63.04
N ALA A 41 9.92 -39.95 61.92
CA ALA A 41 11.35 -40.12 61.86
C ALA A 41 11.98 -38.79 61.43
N THR A 42 12.73 -38.18 62.34
CA THR A 42 13.53 -36.98 62.05
C THR A 42 14.60 -37.29 61.02
N VAL A 43 14.40 -36.85 59.79
CA VAL A 43 15.39 -36.87 58.78
C VAL A 43 16.11 -35.51 58.81
N PRO A 44 17.47 -35.46 58.83
CA PRO A 44 18.18 -34.19 58.77
C PRO A 44 17.87 -33.51 57.43
N ALA A 45 17.63 -32.19 57.51
CA ALA A 45 17.33 -31.34 56.35
C ALA A 45 18.46 -31.42 55.34
N LEU A 46 18.25 -32.18 54.26
CA LEU A 46 19.04 -32.05 53.04
C LEU A 46 18.81 -30.67 52.48
N GLY A 47 19.88 -29.91 52.30
CA GLY A 47 19.85 -28.56 51.77
C GLY A 47 19.06 -28.49 50.45
N ALA A 48 18.29 -27.45 50.29
CA ALA A 48 17.52 -27.19 49.08
C ALA A 48 18.45 -27.30 47.86
N PRO A 49 17.98 -27.97 46.75
CA PRO A 49 18.79 -28.04 45.55
C PRO A 49 19.09 -26.62 45.06
N ALA A 50 20.39 -26.35 44.88
CA ALA A 50 20.83 -25.10 44.27
C ALA A 50 20.11 -24.91 42.93
N LYS A 51 19.47 -23.73 42.77
CA LYS A 51 18.86 -23.30 41.53
C LYS A 51 19.89 -23.53 40.42
N PRO A 52 19.59 -24.27 39.33
CA PRO A 52 20.57 -24.46 38.26
C PRO A 52 20.97 -23.08 37.74
N ALA A 53 22.26 -22.80 37.79
CA ALA A 53 22.81 -21.61 37.18
C ALA A 53 22.32 -21.56 35.72
N ALA A 54 21.65 -20.48 35.36
CA ALA A 54 21.22 -20.28 33.99
C ALA A 54 22.45 -20.47 33.10
N ALA A 55 22.48 -21.56 32.32
CA ALA A 55 23.51 -21.78 31.35
C ALA A 55 23.47 -20.59 30.40
N THR A 56 24.43 -19.70 30.50
CA THR A 56 24.66 -18.63 29.55
C THR A 56 25.00 -19.34 28.25
N MET A 57 23.98 -19.58 27.41
CA MET A 57 24.20 -20.03 26.05
C MET A 57 25.11 -18.98 25.41
N PHE A 58 26.34 -19.35 25.13
CA PHE A 58 27.24 -18.59 24.29
C PHE A 58 26.54 -18.43 22.94
N ARG A 59 25.80 -17.35 22.78
CA ARG A 59 25.28 -16.95 21.48
C ARG A 59 26.51 -16.44 20.71
N ALA A 60 26.97 -17.25 19.76
CA ALA A 60 28.01 -16.78 18.84
C ALA A 60 27.60 -15.40 18.33
N PRO A 61 28.51 -14.41 18.29
CA PRO A 61 28.19 -13.10 17.78
C PRO A 61 27.64 -13.28 16.37
N THR A 62 26.39 -12.82 16.16
CA THR A 62 25.78 -12.82 14.83
C THR A 62 26.67 -11.97 13.94
N PRO A 63 27.21 -12.48 12.84
CA PRO A 63 28.01 -11.68 11.93
C PRO A 63 27.21 -10.42 11.54
N PRO A 64 27.88 -9.28 11.32
CA PRO A 64 27.18 -8.08 10.90
C PRO A 64 26.39 -8.40 9.65
N PRO A 65 25.13 -7.90 9.55
CA PRO A 65 24.29 -8.16 8.40
C PRO A 65 24.98 -7.62 7.14
N VAL A 66 25.13 -8.48 6.14
CA VAL A 66 25.74 -8.17 4.85
C VAL A 66 24.65 -7.96 3.82
N GLN A 67 24.83 -6.99 2.91
CA GLN A 67 23.95 -6.84 1.79
C GLN A 67 24.03 -8.07 0.89
N VAL A 68 22.88 -8.72 0.65
CA VAL A 68 22.80 -9.90 -0.22
C VAL A 68 22.67 -9.48 -1.69
N PRO A 69 23.07 -10.33 -2.65
CA PRO A 69 22.82 -10.07 -4.06
C PRO A 69 21.31 -9.87 -4.33
N ARG A 70 20.95 -8.93 -5.22
CA ARG A 70 19.57 -8.65 -5.57
C ARG A 70 18.79 -9.88 -6.04
N THR A 71 19.47 -10.81 -6.72
CA THR A 71 18.91 -12.06 -7.25
C THR A 71 18.47 -13.06 -6.17
N GLU A 72 18.88 -12.86 -4.93
CA GLU A 72 18.48 -13.70 -3.80
C GLU A 72 17.22 -13.19 -3.10
N LEU A 73 16.79 -11.95 -3.42
CA LEU A 73 15.58 -11.37 -2.83
C LEU A 73 14.34 -12.02 -3.43
N VAL A 74 13.41 -12.45 -2.57
CA VAL A 74 12.20 -13.19 -2.96
C VAL A 74 10.91 -12.37 -2.81
N ASP A 75 10.97 -11.26 -2.07
CA ASP A 75 9.83 -10.33 -1.94
C ASP A 75 10.27 -8.87 -1.78
N VAL A 76 9.30 -7.98 -1.96
CA VAL A 76 9.53 -6.52 -1.93
C VAL A 76 9.94 -6.02 -0.54
N LEU A 77 9.53 -6.68 0.55
CA LEU A 77 9.87 -6.25 1.91
C LEU A 77 11.34 -6.46 2.24
N GLU A 78 11.98 -7.42 1.59
CA GLU A 78 13.42 -7.64 1.77
C GLU A 78 14.25 -6.46 1.26
N TYR A 79 13.78 -5.73 0.24
CA TYR A 79 14.43 -4.49 -0.22
C TYR A 79 14.43 -3.42 0.88
N GLU A 80 13.42 -3.35 1.76
CA GLU A 80 13.45 -2.46 2.91
C GLU A 80 14.62 -2.80 3.84
N THR A 81 14.84 -4.10 4.10
CA THR A 81 15.95 -4.58 4.92
C THR A 81 17.29 -4.19 4.30
N GLN A 82 17.46 -4.39 2.99
CA GLN A 82 18.70 -4.02 2.30
C GLN A 82 18.93 -2.49 2.30
N ALA A 83 17.87 -1.69 2.10
CA ALA A 83 17.97 -0.23 2.19
C ALA A 83 18.37 0.24 3.60
N ARG A 84 17.89 -0.42 4.65
CA ARG A 84 18.30 -0.15 6.04
C ARG A 84 19.79 -0.43 6.26
N LEU A 85 20.29 -1.51 5.68
CA LEU A 85 21.73 -1.86 5.76
C LEU A 85 22.61 -0.81 5.08
N VAL A 86 22.24 -0.40 3.86
CA VAL A 86 23.04 0.55 3.07
C VAL A 86 23.00 1.96 3.64
N LEU A 87 21.80 2.44 4.03
CA LEU A 87 21.62 3.84 4.45
C LEU A 87 21.83 4.07 5.95
N GLY A 88 21.68 3.05 6.77
CA GLY A 88 21.57 3.18 8.22
C GLY A 88 20.21 3.74 8.67
N LEU A 89 19.89 3.57 9.96
CA LEU A 89 18.55 3.84 10.51
C LEU A 89 18.10 5.30 10.36
N ALA A 90 18.99 6.25 10.58
CA ALA A 90 18.65 7.67 10.53
C ALA A 90 18.28 8.14 9.10
N LYS A 91 19.07 7.71 8.11
CA LYS A 91 18.86 8.14 6.72
C LYS A 91 17.70 7.43 6.06
N VAL A 92 17.44 6.18 6.42
CA VAL A 92 16.34 5.38 5.84
C VAL A 92 14.97 5.71 6.46
N ALA A 93 14.93 6.30 7.65
CA ALA A 93 13.68 6.55 8.41
C ALA A 93 12.53 7.17 7.59
N PRO A 94 12.75 8.15 6.68
CA PRO A 94 11.66 8.74 5.90
C PRO A 94 10.98 7.80 4.92
N ILE A 95 11.65 6.72 4.51
CA ILE A 95 11.16 5.82 3.46
C ILE A 95 10.72 4.45 3.97
N VAL A 96 10.90 4.13 5.27
CA VAL A 96 10.55 2.81 5.82
C VAL A 96 9.11 2.71 6.29
N GLY A 97 8.70 1.49 6.55
CA GLY A 97 7.42 1.14 7.14
C GLY A 97 6.25 1.13 6.18
N SER A 98 5.19 0.49 6.61
CA SER A 98 3.88 0.49 5.93
C SER A 98 2.78 0.20 6.93
N ASP A 99 1.65 0.89 6.79
CA ASP A 99 0.43 0.52 7.46
C ASP A 99 -0.35 -0.44 6.56
N ARG A 100 -0.41 -1.70 6.94
CA ARG A 100 -1.12 -2.77 6.22
C ARG A 100 -2.44 -3.16 6.85
N THR A 101 -2.82 -2.52 7.97
CA THR A 101 -3.98 -2.89 8.79
C THR A 101 -5.26 -3.06 7.97
N VAL A 102 -5.49 -2.18 7.00
CA VAL A 102 -6.64 -2.27 6.10
C VAL A 102 -6.45 -3.32 5.03
N THR A 103 -5.30 -3.34 4.39
CA THR A 103 -4.99 -4.24 3.27
C THR A 103 -5.08 -5.71 3.69
N ASP A 104 -4.60 -6.04 4.91
CA ASP A 104 -4.58 -7.40 5.42
C ASP A 104 -5.97 -7.91 5.86
N ARG A 105 -6.95 -7.01 6.01
CA ARG A 105 -8.36 -7.35 6.23
C ARG A 105 -9.14 -7.66 4.95
N ILE A 106 -8.51 -7.56 3.81
CA ILE A 106 -9.13 -7.82 2.51
C ILE A 106 -8.56 -9.11 1.97
N THR A 107 -9.40 -10.11 1.74
CA THR A 107 -9.01 -11.37 1.14
C THR A 107 -9.47 -11.47 -0.30
N LEU A 108 -8.66 -12.16 -1.11
CA LEU A 108 -9.00 -12.51 -2.48
C LEU A 108 -9.85 -13.80 -2.49
N ARG A 109 -10.76 -13.90 -3.45
CA ARG A 109 -11.58 -15.09 -3.70
C ARG A 109 -11.08 -15.77 -4.96
N PRO A 110 -10.21 -16.78 -4.85
CA PRO A 110 -9.70 -17.48 -6.02
C PRO A 110 -10.84 -18.20 -6.75
N ARG A 111 -10.75 -18.26 -8.07
CA ARG A 111 -11.60 -19.07 -8.93
C ARG A 111 -10.70 -19.99 -9.75
N MET A 112 -10.73 -21.25 -9.41
CA MET A 112 -10.02 -22.30 -10.15
C MET A 112 -10.78 -22.66 -11.42
N ASN A 113 -10.11 -23.31 -12.37
CA ASN A 113 -10.66 -23.81 -13.64
C ASN A 113 -11.09 -22.72 -14.65
N ILE A 114 -10.59 -21.50 -14.53
CA ILE A 114 -10.72 -20.49 -15.58
C ILE A 114 -9.41 -20.46 -16.37
N PRO A 115 -9.45 -20.62 -17.71
CA PRO A 115 -8.25 -20.50 -18.55
C PRO A 115 -7.61 -19.10 -18.41
N THR A 116 -6.30 -19.08 -18.19
CA THR A 116 -5.52 -17.85 -18.05
C THR A 116 -4.31 -17.81 -18.98
N ARG A 117 -4.41 -18.53 -20.12
CA ARG A 117 -3.32 -18.61 -21.12
C ARG A 117 -3.00 -17.23 -21.72
N ASP A 118 -4.05 -16.42 -21.92
CA ASP A 118 -3.96 -15.11 -22.56
C ASP A 118 -3.94 -14.02 -21.47
N LEU A 119 -3.05 -14.16 -20.49
CA LEU A 119 -2.91 -13.18 -19.43
C LEU A 119 -2.47 -11.84 -20.01
N ASP A 120 -3.30 -10.81 -19.83
CA ASP A 120 -3.04 -9.45 -20.25
C ASP A 120 -3.21 -8.47 -19.08
N MET A 121 -2.13 -7.79 -18.72
CA MET A 121 -2.09 -6.74 -17.71
C MET A 121 -1.97 -5.34 -18.31
N THR A 122 -2.08 -5.21 -19.62
CA THR A 122 -1.97 -3.91 -20.28
C THR A 122 -3.12 -2.99 -19.89
N SER A 123 -2.83 -1.72 -19.75
CA SER A 123 -3.81 -0.68 -19.43
C SER A 123 -3.58 0.56 -20.31
N THR A 124 -4.64 1.32 -20.58
CA THR A 124 -4.52 2.61 -21.26
C THR A 124 -4.87 3.71 -20.26
N LEU A 125 -3.94 4.62 -20.00
CA LEU A 125 -4.11 5.75 -19.11
C LEU A 125 -3.62 7.03 -19.80
N PHE A 126 -4.44 8.07 -19.81
CA PHE A 126 -4.11 9.39 -20.31
C PHE A 126 -3.63 9.42 -21.78
N GLY A 127 -4.06 8.44 -22.58
CA GLY A 127 -3.69 8.28 -23.99
C GLY A 127 -2.50 7.37 -24.24
N ASP A 128 -1.77 6.96 -23.19
CA ASP A 128 -0.62 6.05 -23.31
C ASP A 128 -1.00 4.61 -22.95
N GLN A 129 -0.40 3.66 -23.65
CA GLN A 129 -0.49 2.25 -23.32
C GLN A 129 0.61 1.87 -22.32
N HIS A 130 0.23 1.16 -21.27
CA HIS A 130 1.11 0.70 -20.20
C HIS A 130 1.18 -0.82 -20.19
N PHE A 131 2.36 -1.36 -19.96
CA PHE A 131 2.58 -2.79 -19.82
C PHE A 131 1.83 -3.40 -18.63
N THR A 132 1.70 -2.62 -17.55
CA THR A 132 0.94 -3.00 -16.34
C THR A 132 0.31 -1.75 -15.70
N PRO A 133 -0.67 -1.91 -14.80
CA PRO A 133 -1.27 -0.78 -14.09
C PRO A 133 -0.39 -0.21 -12.97
N ILE A 134 0.91 -0.50 -12.97
CA ILE A 134 1.87 -0.06 -11.95
C ILE A 134 2.64 1.15 -12.46
N ILE A 135 2.60 2.24 -11.70
CA ILE A 135 3.29 3.49 -12.00
C ILE A 135 4.22 3.83 -10.84
N VAL A 136 5.44 4.25 -11.13
CA VAL A 136 6.34 4.80 -10.11
C VAL A 136 5.81 6.18 -9.69
N GLY A 137 5.45 6.30 -8.41
CA GLY A 137 4.85 7.52 -7.87
C GLY A 137 5.85 8.67 -7.70
N PRO A 138 5.37 9.91 -7.53
CA PRO A 138 6.24 11.06 -7.35
C PRO A 138 6.92 11.02 -5.97
N ILE A 139 8.25 11.12 -5.98
CA ILE A 139 9.08 11.14 -4.78
C ILE A 139 10.12 12.25 -4.96
N ALA A 140 10.21 13.11 -3.97
CA ALA A 140 11.14 14.23 -3.95
C ALA A 140 12.55 13.81 -3.47
N ASP A 141 13.56 14.59 -3.83
CA ASP A 141 14.89 14.58 -3.24
C ASP A 141 15.54 13.18 -3.17
N GLN A 142 15.48 12.44 -4.28
CA GLN A 142 15.97 11.06 -4.33
C GLN A 142 17.50 10.96 -4.24
N LYS A 143 18.22 12.02 -4.61
CA LYS A 143 19.69 12.11 -4.46
C LYS A 143 20.12 11.95 -3.01
N ARG A 144 19.26 12.25 -2.06
CA ARG A 144 19.49 12.00 -0.64
C ARG A 144 19.71 10.51 -0.33
N PHE A 145 19.14 9.62 -1.12
CA PHE A 145 19.17 8.17 -0.88
C PHE A 145 20.12 7.42 -1.82
N HIS A 146 20.32 7.94 -3.05
CA HIS A 146 21.22 7.37 -4.04
C HIS A 146 21.83 8.47 -4.91
N ALA A 147 23.11 8.39 -5.23
CA ALA A 147 23.85 9.46 -5.93
C ALA A 147 23.20 9.89 -7.26
N GLU A 148 22.66 8.96 -8.03
CA GLU A 148 22.01 9.23 -9.31
C GLU A 148 20.50 9.58 -9.18
N GLY A 149 19.91 9.50 -7.97
CA GLY A 149 18.55 9.93 -7.66
C GLY A 149 17.51 9.53 -8.70
N GLU A 150 16.75 10.52 -9.18
CA GLU A 150 15.65 10.33 -10.14
C GLU A 150 16.10 9.81 -11.50
N VAL A 151 17.36 9.98 -11.88
CA VAL A 151 17.92 9.44 -13.12
C VAL A 151 18.01 7.91 -13.05
N ALA A 152 18.52 7.36 -11.95
CA ALA A 152 18.54 5.92 -11.72
C ALA A 152 17.11 5.36 -11.58
N MET A 153 16.20 6.11 -10.92
CA MET A 153 14.79 5.74 -10.82
C MET A 153 14.14 5.61 -12.20
N ALA A 154 14.36 6.60 -13.09
CA ALA A 154 13.81 6.60 -14.45
C ALA A 154 14.34 5.43 -15.28
N ARG A 155 15.66 5.12 -15.17
CA ARG A 155 16.24 3.94 -15.85
C ARG A 155 15.63 2.64 -15.37
N GLY A 156 15.53 2.45 -14.05
CA GLY A 156 14.97 1.23 -13.46
C GLY A 156 13.48 1.06 -13.77
N ALA A 157 12.70 2.14 -13.69
CA ALA A 157 11.29 2.13 -14.07
C ALA A 157 11.12 1.76 -15.55
N SER A 158 11.93 2.36 -16.44
CA SER A 158 11.92 2.08 -17.87
C SER A 158 12.31 0.64 -18.19
N ALA A 159 13.34 0.11 -17.54
CA ALA A 159 13.75 -1.29 -17.69
C ALA A 159 12.61 -2.27 -17.32
N ALA A 160 11.84 -1.95 -16.29
CA ALA A 160 10.64 -2.70 -15.89
C ALA A 160 9.37 -2.32 -16.69
N LYS A 161 9.48 -1.50 -17.74
CA LYS A 161 8.36 -1.03 -18.57
C LYS A 161 7.27 -0.30 -17.78
N ALA A 162 7.62 0.37 -16.69
CA ALA A 162 6.71 1.16 -15.88
C ALA A 162 6.84 2.65 -16.18
N ALA A 163 5.72 3.37 -16.24
CA ALA A 163 5.71 4.82 -16.27
C ALA A 163 6.17 5.40 -14.93
N MET A 164 6.65 6.63 -14.95
CA MET A 164 7.11 7.34 -13.75
C MET A 164 6.49 8.73 -13.66
N VAL A 165 6.09 9.12 -12.45
CA VAL A 165 5.72 10.49 -12.11
C VAL A 165 6.91 11.17 -11.47
N VAL A 166 7.47 12.19 -12.12
CA VAL A 166 8.58 13.01 -11.62
C VAL A 166 8.03 14.09 -10.68
N SER A 167 8.61 14.22 -9.49
CA SER A 167 8.21 15.28 -8.54
C SER A 167 8.73 16.64 -8.98
N SER A 168 7.96 17.71 -8.72
CA SER A 168 8.42 19.11 -8.83
C SER A 168 9.62 19.44 -7.92
N ASP A 169 9.80 18.64 -6.87
CA ASP A 169 10.93 18.73 -5.95
C ASP A 169 11.98 17.63 -6.21
N ALA A 170 12.13 17.24 -7.48
CA ALA A 170 13.19 16.33 -7.89
C ALA A 170 14.57 16.96 -7.64
N SER A 171 15.51 16.14 -7.21
CA SER A 171 16.90 16.56 -6.92
C SER A 171 17.83 16.56 -8.15
N MET A 172 17.39 15.91 -9.24
CA MET A 172 18.11 15.85 -10.50
C MET A 172 17.43 16.74 -11.56
N PRO A 173 18.19 17.31 -12.50
CA PRO A 173 17.62 18.11 -13.60
C PRO A 173 16.59 17.30 -14.42
N LEU A 174 15.44 17.91 -14.71
CA LEU A 174 14.36 17.26 -15.46
C LEU A 174 14.83 16.74 -16.82
N ALA A 175 15.70 17.49 -17.50
CA ALA A 175 16.29 17.05 -18.78
C ALA A 175 17.09 15.74 -18.67
N ALA A 176 17.88 15.58 -17.60
CA ALA A 176 18.63 14.35 -17.34
C ALA A 176 17.70 13.16 -17.05
N ILE A 177 16.62 13.40 -16.30
CA ILE A 177 15.60 12.37 -16.00
C ILE A 177 14.89 11.95 -17.29
N THR A 178 14.51 12.93 -18.13
CA THR A 178 13.84 12.67 -19.41
C THR A 178 14.74 11.88 -20.37
N GLN A 179 16.03 12.20 -20.43
CA GLN A 179 16.98 11.48 -21.27
C GLN A 179 17.18 10.01 -20.81
N ALA A 180 17.02 9.75 -19.50
CA ALA A 180 17.17 8.42 -18.93
C ALA A 180 15.92 7.54 -19.08
N ALA A 181 14.76 8.13 -19.40
CA ALA A 181 13.49 7.43 -19.48
C ALA A 181 13.18 6.99 -20.91
N THR A 182 12.72 5.75 -21.06
CA THR A 182 12.17 5.21 -22.33
C THR A 182 10.68 4.87 -22.24
N THR A 183 10.08 5.05 -21.08
CA THR A 183 8.65 4.88 -20.81
C THR A 183 7.98 6.24 -20.55
N PRO A 184 6.64 6.32 -20.56
CA PRO A 184 5.96 7.58 -20.31
C PRO A 184 6.36 8.24 -19.00
N LEU A 185 6.67 9.54 -19.06
CA LEU A 185 6.89 10.39 -17.91
C LEU A 185 5.68 11.29 -17.67
N TYR A 186 5.35 11.48 -16.40
CA TYR A 186 4.37 12.43 -15.92
C TYR A 186 5.08 13.41 -14.98
N LEU A 187 4.58 14.64 -14.85
CA LEU A 187 5.12 15.61 -13.91
C LEU A 187 4.14 15.83 -12.76
N GLN A 188 4.61 15.77 -11.52
CA GLN A 188 3.81 16.17 -10.38
C GLN A 188 4.19 17.58 -9.94
N VAL A 189 3.15 18.39 -9.64
CA VAL A 189 3.28 19.73 -9.06
C VAL A 189 2.37 19.84 -7.82
N TYR A 190 2.68 20.80 -6.94
CA TYR A 190 1.80 21.18 -5.83
C TYR A 190 0.93 22.37 -6.27
N ALA A 191 -0.39 22.30 -6.07
CA ALA A 191 -1.34 23.28 -6.59
C ALA A 191 -0.96 24.74 -6.25
N GLY A 192 -0.62 25.04 -4.99
CA GLY A 192 -0.25 26.37 -4.53
C GLY A 192 1.25 26.71 -4.67
N SER A 193 2.05 25.92 -5.36
CA SER A 193 3.49 26.18 -5.46
C SER A 193 3.78 27.37 -6.38
N PRO A 194 4.66 28.31 -5.98
CA PRO A 194 5.09 29.40 -6.84
C PRO A 194 5.85 28.92 -8.09
N LYS A 195 6.37 27.72 -8.08
CA LYS A 195 7.12 27.10 -9.20
C LYS A 195 6.21 26.54 -10.30
N VAL A 196 4.87 26.48 -10.09
CA VAL A 196 3.95 25.80 -11.02
C VAL A 196 4.09 26.35 -12.44
N LYS A 197 4.09 27.65 -12.62
CA LYS A 197 4.16 28.30 -13.95
C LYS A 197 5.42 27.89 -14.70
N ASP A 198 6.58 27.94 -14.06
CA ASP A 198 7.86 27.60 -14.67
C ASP A 198 7.96 26.10 -14.97
N LEU A 199 7.41 25.25 -14.08
CA LEU A 199 7.36 23.80 -14.30
C LEU A 199 6.44 23.44 -15.46
N LEU A 200 5.28 24.07 -15.60
CA LEU A 200 4.38 23.85 -16.74
C LEU A 200 5.01 24.26 -18.06
N ALA A 201 5.82 25.32 -18.08
CA ALA A 201 6.58 25.70 -19.27
C ALA A 201 7.62 24.61 -19.67
N GLN A 202 8.19 23.90 -18.71
CA GLN A 202 9.16 22.82 -18.94
C GLN A 202 8.51 21.49 -19.33
N VAL A 203 7.23 21.30 -19.06
CA VAL A 203 6.50 20.02 -19.30
C VAL A 203 6.56 19.60 -20.76
N SER A 204 6.37 20.54 -21.67
CA SER A 204 6.43 20.28 -23.14
C SER A 204 7.84 19.88 -23.57
N ALA A 205 8.87 20.54 -23.05
CA ALA A 205 10.28 20.20 -23.33
C ALA A 205 10.66 18.84 -22.75
N ALA A 206 10.04 18.44 -21.63
CA ALA A 206 10.24 17.15 -20.98
C ALA A 206 9.44 16.01 -21.63
N ASN A 207 8.67 16.26 -22.69
CA ASN A 207 7.77 15.29 -23.33
C ASN A 207 6.86 14.55 -22.31
N ALA A 208 6.50 15.23 -21.23
CA ALA A 208 5.59 14.66 -20.24
C ALA A 208 4.18 14.51 -20.83
N LYS A 209 3.50 13.43 -20.45
CA LYS A 209 2.20 13.05 -21.03
C LYS A 209 1.00 13.52 -20.20
N ALA A 210 1.22 13.87 -18.93
CA ALA A 210 0.19 14.39 -18.05
C ALA A 210 0.82 15.14 -16.87
N VAL A 211 0.00 15.96 -16.18
CA VAL A 211 0.38 16.70 -14.99
C VAL A 211 -0.42 16.19 -13.79
N PHE A 212 0.27 15.69 -12.75
CA PHE A 212 -0.32 15.29 -11.48
C PHE A 212 -0.28 16.46 -10.50
N VAL A 213 -1.43 16.94 -10.06
CA VAL A 213 -1.54 18.09 -9.15
C VAL A 213 -1.85 17.62 -7.74
N THR A 214 -0.87 17.74 -6.84
CA THR A 214 -1.07 17.40 -5.42
C THR A 214 -1.78 18.55 -4.71
N VAL A 215 -2.93 18.26 -4.11
CA VAL A 215 -3.84 19.24 -3.52
C VAL A 215 -3.94 19.19 -2.00
N ASN A 216 -3.36 18.17 -1.36
CA ASN A 216 -3.47 17.92 0.08
C ASN A 216 -2.14 18.06 0.85
N ALA A 217 -1.12 18.69 0.28
CA ALA A 217 0.23 18.69 0.86
C ALA A 217 0.96 20.04 0.81
N GLY A 218 0.25 21.14 0.87
CA GLY A 218 0.87 22.49 0.83
C GLY A 218 1.56 22.76 -0.52
N THR A 219 2.71 23.44 -0.48
CA THR A 219 3.38 23.97 -1.69
C THR A 219 4.63 23.19 -2.11
N SER A 220 5.10 22.26 -1.30
CA SER A 220 6.31 21.45 -1.57
C SER A 220 6.38 20.19 -0.72
N ALA A 221 7.28 19.25 -1.06
CA ALA A 221 7.52 18.03 -0.30
C ALA A 221 8.08 18.30 1.12
N SER A 222 8.90 19.32 1.29
CA SER A 222 9.54 19.71 2.54
C SER A 222 8.80 20.80 3.31
N GLY A 223 7.73 21.36 2.74
CA GLY A 223 6.89 22.38 3.40
C GLY A 223 6.16 21.83 4.64
N PRO A 224 5.55 22.71 5.45
CA PRO A 224 4.74 22.30 6.59
C PRO A 224 3.63 21.34 6.14
N THR A 225 3.32 20.37 6.99
CA THR A 225 2.15 19.49 6.76
C THR A 225 0.90 20.34 6.80
N THR A 226 0.12 20.26 5.74
CA THR A 226 -1.20 20.90 5.70
C THR A 226 -2.10 20.22 6.73
N PRO A 227 -2.72 20.95 7.68
CA PRO A 227 -3.66 20.34 8.61
C PRO A 227 -4.76 19.57 7.86
N ALA A 228 -5.24 18.52 8.47
CA ALA A 228 -6.33 17.70 7.93
C ALA A 228 -7.61 18.48 7.60
N SER A 229 -7.80 19.62 8.24
CA SER A 229 -8.91 20.53 8.06
C SER A 229 -8.73 21.55 6.93
N SER A 230 -7.54 21.62 6.30
CA SER A 230 -7.35 22.57 5.22
C SER A 230 -8.11 22.14 3.98
N ARG A 231 -8.94 23.04 3.50
CA ARG A 231 -9.66 22.88 2.25
C ARG A 231 -8.67 22.85 1.08
N ILE A 232 -9.00 22.05 0.07
CA ILE A 232 -8.30 22.10 -1.22
C ILE A 232 -8.42 23.53 -1.78
N ASP A 233 -7.29 24.08 -2.21
CA ASP A 233 -7.27 25.34 -2.96
C ASP A 233 -7.69 25.07 -4.41
N TRP A 234 -8.98 25.16 -4.63
CA TRP A 234 -9.59 24.94 -5.94
C TRP A 234 -9.18 26.01 -6.96
N ALA A 235 -8.92 27.24 -6.53
CA ALA A 235 -8.48 28.30 -7.42
C ALA A 235 -7.07 28.03 -7.97
N ALA A 236 -6.18 27.52 -7.12
CA ALA A 236 -4.86 27.09 -7.54
C ALA A 236 -4.93 25.90 -8.51
N LEU A 237 -5.85 24.94 -8.29
CA LEU A 237 -6.09 23.87 -9.25
C LEU A 237 -6.57 24.41 -10.60
N ASP A 238 -7.55 25.31 -10.61
CA ASP A 238 -8.09 25.92 -11.83
C ASP A 238 -6.99 26.63 -12.64
N ALA A 239 -6.05 27.30 -11.95
CA ALA A 239 -4.90 27.93 -12.58
C ALA A 239 -3.99 26.91 -13.30
N VAL A 240 -3.76 25.75 -12.69
CA VAL A 240 -3.00 24.67 -13.32
C VAL A 240 -3.74 24.10 -14.52
N VAL A 241 -5.04 23.80 -14.38
CA VAL A 241 -5.88 23.25 -15.48
C VAL A 241 -5.89 24.21 -16.67
N LYS A 242 -5.97 25.53 -16.45
CA LYS A 242 -5.90 26.53 -17.52
C LYS A 242 -4.50 26.75 -18.08
N GLY A 243 -3.47 26.43 -17.29
CA GLY A 243 -2.07 26.66 -17.64
C GLY A 243 -1.43 25.59 -18.49
N THR A 244 -2.11 24.49 -18.81
CA THR A 244 -1.57 23.40 -19.63
C THR A 244 -2.62 22.78 -20.54
N SER A 245 -2.20 22.29 -21.69
CA SER A 245 -3.03 21.49 -22.61
C SER A 245 -2.99 19.99 -22.29
N LEU A 246 -2.09 19.56 -21.37
CA LEU A 246 -1.97 18.17 -20.98
C LEU A 246 -3.08 17.74 -20.03
N PRO A 247 -3.41 16.44 -20.00
CA PRO A 247 -4.31 15.90 -19.00
C PRO A 247 -3.84 16.25 -17.57
N VAL A 248 -4.72 16.84 -16.76
CA VAL A 248 -4.47 17.13 -15.34
C VAL A 248 -5.10 16.06 -14.48
N ILE A 249 -4.29 15.45 -13.62
CA ILE A 249 -4.69 14.40 -12.67
C ILE A 249 -4.59 14.94 -11.25
N VAL A 250 -5.69 14.97 -10.52
CA VAL A 250 -5.73 15.52 -9.16
C VAL A 250 -5.36 14.46 -8.14
N LYS A 251 -4.26 14.67 -7.41
CA LYS A 251 -3.71 13.75 -6.41
C LYS A 251 -3.92 14.29 -4.99
N GLY A 252 -4.37 13.40 -4.09
CA GLY A 252 -4.65 13.77 -2.70
C GLY A 252 -6.13 13.72 -2.37
N ILE A 253 -6.91 13.04 -3.19
CA ILE A 253 -8.34 12.87 -2.98
C ILE A 253 -8.58 11.79 -1.91
N THR A 254 -9.39 12.14 -0.90
CA THR A 254 -9.73 11.25 0.21
C THR A 254 -11.24 11.08 0.43
N ASN A 255 -12.07 11.74 -0.38
CA ASN A 255 -13.52 11.62 -0.30
C ASN A 255 -14.19 11.77 -1.68
N PRO A 256 -15.43 11.26 -1.84
CA PRO A 256 -16.15 11.30 -3.11
C PRO A 256 -16.53 12.71 -3.58
N GLN A 257 -16.76 13.66 -2.67
CA GLN A 257 -17.17 15.01 -2.99
C GLN A 257 -16.04 15.80 -3.67
N ASP A 258 -14.83 15.73 -3.11
CA ASP A 258 -13.65 16.34 -3.71
C ASP A 258 -13.32 15.71 -5.07
N ALA A 259 -13.55 14.41 -5.23
CA ALA A 259 -13.38 13.74 -6.53
C ALA A 259 -14.35 14.30 -7.59
N LYS A 260 -15.64 14.48 -7.24
CA LYS A 260 -16.63 15.09 -8.14
C LYS A 260 -16.26 16.52 -8.52
N GLU A 261 -15.84 17.32 -7.52
CA GLU A 261 -15.42 18.70 -7.73
C GLU A 261 -14.20 18.79 -8.63
N ALA A 262 -13.17 17.95 -8.40
CA ALA A 262 -11.99 17.89 -9.27
C ALA A 262 -12.37 17.62 -10.74
N VAL A 263 -13.26 16.66 -10.97
CA VAL A 263 -13.74 16.32 -12.33
C VAL A 263 -14.55 17.48 -12.92
N ALA A 264 -15.41 18.14 -12.15
CA ALA A 264 -16.19 19.30 -12.61
C ALA A 264 -15.28 20.47 -13.04
N ARG A 265 -14.10 20.59 -12.43
CA ARG A 265 -13.07 21.60 -12.77
C ARG A 265 -12.13 21.16 -13.91
N GLY A 266 -12.42 20.05 -14.58
CA GLY A 266 -11.69 19.62 -15.78
C GLY A 266 -10.59 18.59 -15.54
N ALA A 267 -10.46 18.04 -14.32
CA ALA A 267 -9.54 16.94 -14.08
C ALA A 267 -9.83 15.76 -15.02
N LYS A 268 -8.77 15.16 -15.58
CA LYS A 268 -8.82 14.00 -16.48
C LYS A 268 -8.47 12.68 -15.74
N GLY A 269 -8.29 12.75 -14.44
CA GLY A 269 -8.07 11.62 -13.54
C GLY A 269 -7.97 12.08 -12.10
N VAL A 270 -8.15 11.16 -11.16
CA VAL A 270 -7.95 11.40 -9.74
C VAL A 270 -7.10 10.30 -9.10
N VAL A 271 -6.29 10.66 -8.11
CA VAL A 271 -5.52 9.72 -7.30
C VAL A 271 -6.02 9.76 -5.88
N VAL A 272 -6.58 8.64 -5.42
CA VAL A 272 -6.90 8.44 -4.00
C VAL A 272 -5.61 8.33 -3.22
N SER A 273 -5.34 9.30 -2.36
CA SER A 273 -4.04 9.44 -1.68
C SER A 273 -4.19 10.17 -0.35
N ASN A 274 -3.59 9.64 0.70
CA ASN A 274 -3.48 10.27 2.01
C ASN A 274 -2.07 10.83 2.27
N TYR A 275 -1.28 11.06 1.24
CA TYR A 275 0.07 11.62 1.36
C TYR A 275 0.03 12.94 2.12
N ARG A 276 0.80 13.01 3.24
CA ARG A 276 0.87 14.16 4.17
C ARG A 276 -0.46 14.62 4.79
N GLY A 277 -1.55 13.94 4.51
CA GLY A 277 -2.84 14.17 5.16
C GLY A 277 -2.99 13.29 6.40
N GLY A 278 -2.45 13.69 7.54
CA GLY A 278 -2.61 13.00 8.82
C GLY A 278 -4.03 13.17 9.38
N ASN A 279 -5.04 12.55 8.76
CA ASN A 279 -6.45 12.68 9.14
C ASN A 279 -7.17 11.32 9.11
N ALA A 280 -8.50 11.36 9.16
CA ALA A 280 -9.35 10.17 9.12
C ALA A 280 -9.01 9.19 7.97
N ALA A 281 -8.45 9.66 6.84
CA ALA A 281 -8.03 8.81 5.75
C ALA A 281 -6.83 7.92 6.13
N SER A 282 -5.97 8.33 7.06
CA SER A 282 -4.88 7.49 7.56
C SER A 282 -5.40 6.31 8.38
N LEU A 283 -6.52 6.50 9.09
CA LEU A 283 -7.18 5.44 9.87
C LEU A 283 -7.99 4.49 8.99
N THR A 284 -8.53 4.98 7.87
CA THR A 284 -9.36 4.17 6.97
C THR A 284 -8.53 3.41 5.94
N GLY A 285 -7.32 3.89 5.62
CA GLY A 285 -6.49 3.40 4.52
C GLY A 285 -7.06 3.79 3.15
N THR A 286 -6.19 4.17 2.22
CA THR A 286 -6.60 4.64 0.89
C THR A 286 -7.36 3.59 0.09
N LEU A 287 -7.06 2.33 0.30
CA LEU A 287 -7.66 1.22 -0.44
C LEU A 287 -9.20 1.14 -0.29
N LEU A 288 -9.74 1.39 0.91
CA LEU A 288 -11.20 1.40 1.14
C LEU A 288 -11.89 2.65 0.58
N LEU A 289 -11.15 3.71 0.31
CA LEU A 289 -11.70 4.93 -0.30
C LEU A 289 -11.84 4.83 -1.82
N VAL A 290 -11.22 3.82 -2.45
CA VAL A 290 -11.24 3.66 -3.92
C VAL A 290 -12.67 3.47 -4.43
N ALA A 291 -13.41 2.48 -3.91
CA ALA A 291 -14.75 2.17 -4.42
C ALA A 291 -15.74 3.33 -4.29
N PRO A 292 -15.84 4.05 -3.16
CA PRO A 292 -16.69 5.25 -3.06
C PRO A 292 -16.29 6.36 -4.05
N VAL A 293 -14.99 6.57 -4.29
CA VAL A 293 -14.51 7.56 -5.25
C VAL A 293 -14.83 7.13 -6.68
N VAL A 294 -14.59 5.86 -7.03
CA VAL A 294 -14.96 5.29 -8.35
C VAL A 294 -16.46 5.47 -8.60
N GLN A 295 -17.30 5.14 -7.63
CA GLN A 295 -18.76 5.33 -7.74
C GLN A 295 -19.13 6.81 -7.96
N ALA A 296 -18.43 7.73 -7.32
CA ALA A 296 -18.70 9.16 -7.40
C ALA A 296 -18.34 9.76 -8.76
N VAL A 297 -17.23 9.32 -9.35
CA VAL A 297 -16.78 9.86 -10.65
C VAL A 297 -17.34 9.05 -11.83
N GLY A 298 -17.74 7.80 -11.62
CA GLY A 298 -18.19 6.88 -12.67
C GLY A 298 -17.10 6.65 -13.72
N ASP A 299 -17.49 6.46 -14.96
CA ASP A 299 -16.57 6.24 -16.09
C ASP A 299 -16.04 7.53 -16.71
N ARG A 300 -16.29 8.69 -16.09
CA ARG A 300 -15.87 10.00 -16.63
C ARG A 300 -14.37 10.15 -16.67
N VAL A 301 -13.68 9.64 -15.65
CA VAL A 301 -12.21 9.71 -15.54
C VAL A 301 -11.66 8.49 -14.80
N PRO A 302 -10.41 8.05 -15.08
CA PRO A 302 -9.77 6.98 -14.34
C PRO A 302 -9.48 7.41 -12.89
N VAL A 303 -9.68 6.47 -11.97
CA VAL A 303 -9.28 6.58 -10.55
C VAL A 303 -8.03 5.75 -10.34
N LEU A 304 -6.98 6.39 -9.85
CA LEU A 304 -5.75 5.75 -9.40
C LEU A 304 -5.69 5.78 -7.87
N VAL A 305 -4.75 5.04 -7.30
CA VAL A 305 -4.56 5.01 -5.85
C VAL A 305 -3.09 4.86 -5.48
N ASP A 306 -2.69 5.44 -4.36
CA ASP A 306 -1.41 5.16 -3.72
C ASP A 306 -1.59 4.78 -2.23
N GLY A 307 -0.49 4.39 -1.59
CA GLY A 307 -0.44 4.09 -0.16
C GLY A 307 -0.35 2.61 0.18
N SER A 308 0.73 2.24 0.87
CA SER A 308 0.96 0.93 1.51
C SER A 308 0.94 -0.32 0.60
N PHE A 309 1.08 -0.17 -0.70
CA PHE A 309 1.22 -1.31 -1.63
C PHE A 309 2.61 -1.95 -1.49
N ARG A 310 2.65 -3.25 -1.21
CA ARG A 310 3.87 -4.04 -0.99
C ARG A 310 3.88 -5.36 -1.73
N ARG A 311 2.71 -5.82 -2.18
CA ARG A 311 2.50 -7.12 -2.84
C ARG A 311 1.65 -6.93 -4.09
N GLY A 312 1.82 -7.81 -5.06
CA GLY A 312 0.92 -7.87 -6.22
C GLY A 312 -0.54 -8.12 -5.84
N THR A 313 -0.79 -8.81 -4.72
CA THR A 313 -2.14 -8.98 -4.15
C THR A 313 -2.78 -7.67 -3.74
N ASP A 314 -1.98 -6.71 -3.22
CA ASP A 314 -2.50 -5.40 -2.81
C ASP A 314 -2.98 -4.62 -4.04
N ILE A 315 -2.21 -4.70 -5.13
CA ILE A 315 -2.54 -4.09 -6.42
C ILE A 315 -3.81 -4.71 -6.98
N LEU A 316 -3.92 -6.04 -6.97
CA LEU A 316 -5.12 -6.75 -7.44
C LEU A 316 -6.38 -6.36 -6.63
N LYS A 317 -6.24 -6.14 -5.31
CA LYS A 317 -7.33 -5.63 -4.47
C LYS A 317 -7.78 -4.22 -4.89
N ALA A 318 -6.82 -3.33 -5.18
CA ALA A 318 -7.14 -1.97 -5.67
C ALA A 318 -7.88 -1.99 -7.00
N LEU A 319 -7.42 -2.82 -7.94
CA LEU A 319 -8.08 -3.02 -9.23
C LEU A 319 -9.50 -3.59 -9.06
N ALA A 320 -9.70 -4.52 -8.12
CA ALA A 320 -11.00 -5.08 -7.78
C ALA A 320 -11.98 -4.03 -7.21
N PHE A 321 -11.48 -3.00 -6.52
CA PHE A 321 -12.28 -1.85 -6.09
C PHE A 321 -12.51 -0.81 -7.19
N GLY A 322 -12.00 -1.04 -8.40
CA GLY A 322 -12.23 -0.21 -9.58
C GLY A 322 -11.10 0.77 -9.91
N ALA A 323 -9.97 0.76 -9.19
CA ALA A 323 -8.81 1.52 -9.59
C ALA A 323 -8.31 1.09 -10.98
N LYS A 324 -7.84 2.04 -11.78
CA LYS A 324 -7.25 1.80 -13.11
C LYS A 324 -5.73 1.76 -13.10
N GLY A 325 -5.11 2.19 -11.99
CA GLY A 325 -3.66 2.15 -11.80
C GLY A 325 -3.29 2.38 -10.34
N VAL A 326 -2.07 1.98 -9.99
CA VAL A 326 -1.51 2.07 -8.64
C VAL A 326 -0.16 2.76 -8.69
N LEU A 327 0.05 3.76 -7.83
CA LEU A 327 1.32 4.45 -7.70
C LEU A 327 2.13 3.84 -6.56
N ILE A 328 3.37 3.44 -6.87
CA ILE A 328 4.29 2.84 -5.91
C ILE A 328 5.36 3.86 -5.51
N GLY A 329 5.46 4.14 -4.21
CA GLY A 329 6.43 5.08 -3.64
C GLY A 329 7.58 4.38 -2.91
N ARG A 330 7.44 4.18 -1.60
CA ARG A 330 8.49 3.65 -0.73
C ARG A 330 9.20 2.38 -1.23
N PRO A 331 8.52 1.36 -1.77
CA PRO A 331 9.19 0.16 -2.27
C PRO A 331 10.27 0.44 -3.32
N VAL A 332 9.97 1.29 -4.31
CA VAL A 332 10.96 1.63 -5.34
C VAL A 332 12.11 2.46 -4.78
N MET A 333 11.87 3.22 -3.69
CA MET A 333 12.95 3.91 -2.95
C MET A 333 13.86 2.95 -2.21
N TRP A 334 13.34 1.84 -1.69
CA TRP A 334 14.18 0.80 -1.11
C TRP A 334 15.08 0.16 -2.17
N GLY A 335 14.49 -0.16 -3.33
CA GLY A 335 15.25 -0.65 -4.48
C GLY A 335 16.34 0.32 -4.90
N LEU A 336 15.99 1.61 -5.09
CA LEU A 336 16.93 2.66 -5.46
C LEU A 336 18.09 2.77 -4.43
N ALA A 337 17.76 2.82 -3.15
CA ALA A 337 18.74 2.98 -2.09
C ALA A 337 19.71 1.80 -1.98
N ALA A 338 19.23 0.58 -2.18
CA ALA A 338 20.03 -0.62 -2.01
C ALA A 338 20.83 -1.01 -3.27
N TYR A 339 20.25 -0.82 -4.46
CA TYR A 339 20.80 -1.36 -5.71
C TYR A 339 20.69 -0.41 -6.91
N GLY A 340 20.40 0.87 -6.70
CA GLY A 340 20.26 1.83 -7.78
C GLY A 340 19.14 1.48 -8.77
N ALA A 341 19.39 1.67 -10.05
CA ALA A 341 18.42 1.40 -11.12
C ALA A 341 17.95 -0.07 -11.15
N ASP A 342 18.89 -1.01 -10.94
CA ASP A 342 18.58 -2.45 -10.91
C ASP A 342 17.65 -2.83 -9.76
N GLY A 343 17.78 -2.13 -8.61
CA GLY A 343 16.88 -2.31 -7.49
C GLY A 343 15.48 -1.81 -7.76
N VAL A 344 15.34 -0.66 -8.44
CA VAL A 344 14.04 -0.13 -8.88
C VAL A 344 13.37 -1.10 -9.85
N GLN A 345 14.11 -1.57 -10.85
CA GLN A 345 13.63 -2.58 -11.80
C GLN A 345 13.14 -3.83 -11.07
N GLY A 346 13.96 -4.40 -10.18
CA GLY A 346 13.63 -5.62 -9.47
C GLY A 346 12.36 -5.50 -8.61
N VAL A 347 12.17 -4.38 -7.91
CA VAL A 347 10.94 -4.12 -7.15
C VAL A 347 9.72 -4.08 -8.03
N VAL A 348 9.79 -3.37 -9.16
CA VAL A 348 8.64 -3.25 -10.08
C VAL A 348 8.31 -4.59 -10.71
N GLU A 349 9.31 -5.31 -11.24
CA GLU A 349 9.13 -6.64 -11.85
C GLU A 349 8.58 -7.68 -10.87
N MET A 350 9.01 -7.62 -9.60
CA MET A 350 8.49 -8.49 -8.56
C MET A 350 7.01 -8.24 -8.31
N LEU A 351 6.59 -6.97 -8.22
CA LEU A 351 5.17 -6.61 -8.09
C LEU A 351 4.34 -7.01 -9.32
N GLN A 352 4.90 -6.85 -10.52
CA GLN A 352 4.27 -7.28 -11.78
C GLN A 352 4.09 -8.80 -11.81
N THR A 353 5.13 -9.55 -11.45
CA THR A 353 5.10 -11.02 -11.41
C THR A 353 4.10 -11.53 -10.38
N GLU A 354 4.05 -10.92 -9.19
CA GLU A 354 3.05 -11.27 -8.19
C GLU A 354 1.62 -10.94 -8.68
N LEU A 355 1.41 -9.78 -9.30
CA LEU A 355 0.11 -9.41 -9.86
C LEU A 355 -0.34 -10.43 -10.90
N ALA A 356 0.53 -10.77 -11.86
CA ALA A 356 0.29 -11.79 -12.89
C ALA A 356 -0.12 -13.13 -12.28
N ARG A 357 0.69 -13.62 -11.32
CA ARG A 357 0.44 -14.87 -10.62
C ARG A 357 -0.93 -14.90 -9.95
N TYR A 358 -1.27 -13.86 -9.21
CA TYR A 358 -2.54 -13.81 -8.49
C TYR A 358 -3.74 -13.56 -9.40
N MET A 359 -3.58 -12.85 -10.50
CA MET A 359 -4.61 -12.78 -11.55
C MET A 359 -4.91 -14.18 -12.10
N CYS A 360 -3.88 -14.96 -12.40
CA CYS A 360 -4.05 -16.37 -12.84
C CYS A 360 -4.74 -17.22 -11.76
N MET A 361 -4.28 -17.18 -10.51
CA MET A 361 -4.85 -17.96 -9.41
C MET A 361 -6.31 -17.59 -9.11
N CYS A 362 -6.70 -16.35 -9.42
CA CYS A 362 -8.06 -15.86 -9.23
C CYS A 362 -8.94 -15.99 -10.50
N GLY A 363 -8.42 -16.59 -11.58
CA GLY A 363 -9.15 -16.74 -12.85
C GLY A 363 -9.52 -15.39 -13.47
N ARG A 364 -8.57 -14.43 -13.50
CA ARG A 364 -8.74 -13.09 -14.05
C ARG A 364 -7.70 -12.84 -15.14
N PRO A 365 -7.90 -13.35 -16.37
CA PRO A 365 -6.87 -13.27 -17.42
C PRO A 365 -6.60 -11.85 -17.92
N THR A 366 -7.52 -10.92 -17.70
CA THR A 366 -7.37 -9.51 -18.12
C THR A 366 -7.74 -8.55 -17.01
N LEU A 367 -7.27 -7.30 -17.07
CA LEU A 367 -7.69 -6.25 -16.12
C LEU A 367 -9.21 -6.01 -16.16
N ALA A 368 -9.83 -6.12 -17.32
CA ALA A 368 -11.28 -5.98 -17.49
C ALA A 368 -12.07 -7.07 -16.73
N ALA A 369 -11.49 -8.26 -16.55
CA ALA A 369 -12.10 -9.33 -15.79
C ALA A 369 -12.03 -9.12 -14.27
N VAL A 370 -11.21 -8.18 -13.78
CA VAL A 370 -11.07 -7.87 -12.36
C VAL A 370 -12.24 -6.97 -11.90
N ASN A 371 -12.98 -7.41 -10.89
CA ASN A 371 -14.11 -6.66 -10.32
C ASN A 371 -14.28 -6.95 -8.82
N SER A 372 -15.23 -6.26 -8.18
CA SER A 372 -15.46 -6.33 -6.72
C SER A 372 -15.82 -7.71 -6.18
N ASN A 373 -16.33 -8.62 -7.01
CA ASN A 373 -16.62 -10.00 -6.60
C ASN A 373 -15.35 -10.79 -6.25
N LEU A 374 -14.18 -10.29 -6.64
CA LEU A 374 -12.87 -10.88 -6.35
C LEU A 374 -12.47 -10.72 -4.88
N VAL A 375 -12.97 -9.72 -4.19
CA VAL A 375 -12.52 -9.37 -2.84
C VAL A 375 -13.60 -9.58 -1.79
N ARG A 376 -13.16 -9.81 -0.56
CA ARG A 376 -13.98 -9.77 0.65
C ARG A 376 -13.29 -8.91 1.69
N VAL A 377 -14.00 -7.91 2.20
CA VAL A 377 -13.55 -7.08 3.31
C VAL A 377 -14.05 -7.70 4.63
N HIS A 378 -13.13 -7.94 5.56
CA HIS A 378 -13.45 -8.45 6.88
C HIS A 378 -13.58 -7.30 7.88
N ALA A 379 -14.46 -7.46 8.87
CA ALA A 379 -14.57 -6.51 9.98
C ALA A 379 -13.23 -6.40 10.75
N ALA A 380 -12.97 -5.25 11.33
CA ALA A 380 -11.86 -5.11 12.27
C ALA A 380 -12.14 -6.02 13.47
N LEU A 381 -11.13 -6.77 13.91
CA LEU A 381 -11.24 -7.47 15.20
C LEU A 381 -11.37 -6.41 16.31
N PRO A 382 -12.27 -6.62 17.29
CA PRO A 382 -12.32 -5.74 18.45
C PRO A 382 -10.94 -5.74 19.11
N THR A 383 -10.39 -4.56 19.35
CA THR A 383 -9.18 -4.43 20.17
C THR A 383 -9.51 -4.91 21.57
N VAL A 384 -8.90 -6.02 21.98
CA VAL A 384 -8.93 -6.43 23.39
C VAL A 384 -8.18 -5.33 24.15
N ARG A 385 -8.92 -4.45 24.84
CA ARG A 385 -8.32 -3.57 25.83
C ARG A 385 -7.77 -4.49 26.91
N THR A 386 -6.48 -4.75 26.92
CA THR A 386 -5.78 -5.26 28.08
C THR A 386 -5.81 -4.13 29.10
N ASN A 387 -6.79 -4.18 30.02
CA ASN A 387 -6.71 -3.41 31.24
C ASN A 387 -5.53 -4.00 32.04
N HIS A 388 -4.35 -3.44 31.86
CA HIS A 388 -3.30 -3.52 32.84
C HIS A 388 -3.66 -2.46 33.89
N GLY A 389 -4.35 -2.92 34.98
CA GLY A 389 -4.51 -2.20 36.22
C GLY A 389 -3.21 -2.08 36.98
#